data_f4867f1472acb4fd676d7b75c49f70fa
#
_entry.id   f4867f1472acb4fd676d7b75c49f70fa
#
_cell.length_a   1.000
_cell.length_b   1.000
_cell.length_c   1.000
_cell.angle_alpha   90.00
_cell.angle_beta   90.00
_cell.angle_gamma   90.00
#
_symmetry.space_group_name_H-M   'P 1'
#
loop_
_entity.id
_entity.type
_entity.pdbx_description
1 polymer ?
#
loop_
_entity_poly.entity_id
_entity_poly.type
_entity_poly.pdbx_seq_one_letter_code
_entity_poly.pdbx_strand_id
1 'polypeptide(L)'
;VVKIWTGKAGGPATLLLRALTADPPPDDTAGWNDVVEVSLSAPSGAVRAMALMADPPADLGPLTVAGPGSYRLRVHVRGRDAVPDESVSAPVEDYLLVAWPAPHEPERILRQTDAHGAEVRRVEAAVPSPPTPPPPRADSLREQRRRALRQLG
;
A
#
# COMPACT_ATOMS: atom_id res chain seq x y z
N VAL A 1 -4.91 -0.38 -4.55
CA VAL A 1 -3.52 0.12 -4.50
C VAL A 1 -3.25 0.63 -3.11
N VAL A 2 -2.11 0.27 -2.52
CA VAL A 2 -1.56 0.87 -1.29
C VAL A 2 -0.38 1.73 -1.70
N LYS A 3 -0.34 2.97 -1.22
CA LYS A 3 0.77 3.91 -1.43
C LYS A 3 1.56 4.07 -0.14
N ILE A 4 2.87 4.04 -0.24
CA ILE A 4 3.79 4.25 0.88
C ILE A 4 4.65 5.46 0.52
N TRP A 5 4.54 6.52 1.31
CA TRP A 5 5.31 7.73 1.10
C TRP A 5 6.70 7.60 1.72
N THR A 6 7.72 7.98 0.94
CA THR A 6 9.10 8.12 1.41
C THR A 6 9.30 9.50 2.04
N GLY A 7 10.26 9.65 2.94
CA GLY A 7 10.62 10.95 3.53
C GLY A 7 11.52 11.78 2.62
N LYS A 8 12.29 11.13 1.75
CA LYS A 8 13.22 11.78 0.81
C LYS A 8 12.57 12.13 -0.51
N ALA A 9 13.12 13.10 -1.23
CA ALA A 9 12.67 13.48 -2.57
C ALA A 9 13.05 12.45 -3.65
N GLY A 10 14.16 11.72 -3.48
CA GLY A 10 14.61 10.72 -4.45
C GLY A 10 15.80 9.90 -3.96
N GLY A 11 16.09 8.82 -4.70
CA GLY A 11 17.20 7.92 -4.41
C GLY A 11 16.78 6.55 -3.89
N PRO A 12 17.74 5.64 -3.63
CA PRO A 12 17.47 4.28 -3.22
C PRO A 12 16.93 4.16 -1.79
N ALA A 13 16.09 3.16 -1.56
CA ALA A 13 15.65 2.72 -0.24
C ALA A 13 15.86 1.21 -0.10
N THR A 14 16.02 0.72 1.13
CA THR A 14 16.03 -0.72 1.39
C THR A 14 14.58 -1.20 1.49
N LEU A 15 14.23 -2.22 0.72
CA LEU A 15 12.92 -2.85 0.77
C LEU A 15 13.06 -4.36 1.00
N LEU A 16 12.48 -4.83 2.10
CA LEU A 16 12.35 -6.25 2.42
C LEU A 16 10.89 -6.68 2.29
N LEU A 17 10.66 -7.85 1.71
CA LEU A 17 9.32 -8.44 1.57
C LEU A 17 9.24 -9.77 2.32
N ARG A 18 8.14 -9.98 3.05
CA ARG A 18 7.76 -11.28 3.62
C ARG A 18 6.33 -11.62 3.22
N ALA A 19 6.18 -12.65 2.42
CA ALA A 19 4.87 -13.20 2.06
C ALA A 19 4.62 -14.45 2.92
N LEU A 20 3.57 -14.44 3.72
CA LEU A 20 3.23 -15.51 4.65
C LEU A 20 1.94 -16.20 4.25
N THR A 21 1.78 -17.44 4.67
CA THR A 21 0.54 -18.23 4.50
C THR A 21 -0.36 -18.22 5.73
N ALA A 22 0.11 -17.62 6.83
CA ALA A 22 -0.59 -17.45 8.09
C ALA A 22 -0.24 -16.10 8.72
N ASP A 23 -0.92 -15.75 9.80
CA ASP A 23 -0.68 -14.51 10.53
C ASP A 23 0.77 -14.38 10.98
N PRO A 24 1.36 -13.17 10.94
CA PRO A 24 2.69 -12.93 11.48
C PRO A 24 2.69 -13.09 13.01
N PRO A 25 3.86 -13.34 13.62
CA PRO A 25 3.99 -13.31 15.07
C PRO A 25 3.53 -11.95 15.62
N PRO A 26 2.95 -11.91 16.81
CA PRO A 26 2.58 -10.64 17.45
C PRO A 26 3.81 -9.76 17.67
N ASP A 27 3.60 -8.44 17.66
CA ASP A 27 4.49 -7.37 18.10
C ASP A 27 5.92 -7.35 17.54
N ASP A 28 6.03 -7.21 16.22
CA ASP A 28 7.29 -6.91 15.55
C ASP A 28 7.40 -5.39 15.25
N THR A 29 7.34 -4.55 16.30
CA THR A 29 7.46 -3.09 16.17
C THR A 29 8.82 -2.55 16.64
N ALA A 30 9.63 -3.39 17.27
CA ALA A 30 10.93 -2.98 17.82
C ALA A 30 11.89 -2.54 16.72
N GLY A 31 12.53 -1.37 16.90
CA GLY A 31 13.49 -0.83 15.93
C GLY A 31 12.89 -0.16 14.71
N TRP A 32 11.56 -0.04 14.62
CA TRP A 32 10.83 0.67 13.57
C TRP A 32 10.25 1.98 14.10
N ASN A 33 10.20 3.01 13.25
CA ASN A 33 9.59 4.30 13.61
C ASN A 33 8.07 4.23 13.48
N ASP A 34 7.58 3.76 12.34
CA ASP A 34 6.15 3.56 12.09
C ASP A 34 5.87 2.11 11.73
N VAL A 35 4.77 1.58 12.24
CA VAL A 35 4.22 0.26 11.88
C VAL A 35 2.72 0.36 11.74
N VAL A 36 2.21 0.08 10.55
CA VAL A 36 0.78 0.18 10.20
C VAL A 36 0.31 -1.08 9.50
N GLU A 37 -0.89 -1.52 9.80
CA GLU A 37 -1.57 -2.60 9.08
C GLU A 37 -2.74 -2.08 8.27
N VAL A 38 -2.80 -2.49 7.01
CA VAL A 38 -3.90 -2.17 6.11
C VAL A 38 -4.41 -3.43 5.42
N SER A 39 -5.64 -3.37 4.93
CA SER A 39 -6.19 -4.44 4.10
C SER A 39 -5.82 -4.25 2.64
N LEU A 40 -5.51 -5.36 1.97
CA LEU A 40 -5.11 -5.41 0.59
C LEU A 40 -5.98 -6.44 -0.14
N SER A 41 -6.54 -6.06 -1.28
CA SER A 41 -7.27 -6.97 -2.16
C SER A 41 -6.39 -7.40 -3.32
N ALA A 42 -6.29 -8.70 -3.54
CA ALA A 42 -5.53 -9.32 -4.62
C ALA A 42 -6.44 -10.15 -5.53
N PRO A 43 -7.32 -9.55 -6.34
CA PRO A 43 -8.28 -10.29 -7.16
C PRO A 43 -7.63 -11.16 -8.23
N SER A 44 -6.44 -10.81 -8.71
CA SER A 44 -5.64 -11.61 -9.64
C SER A 44 -4.68 -12.59 -8.94
N GLY A 45 -4.59 -12.54 -7.61
CA GLY A 45 -3.65 -13.36 -6.84
C GLY A 45 -2.21 -12.86 -6.84
N ALA A 46 -1.88 -11.80 -7.58
CA ALA A 46 -0.52 -11.29 -7.66
C ALA A 46 -0.47 -9.80 -7.34
N VAL A 47 0.17 -9.44 -6.22
CA VAL A 47 0.48 -8.08 -5.85
C VAL A 47 1.99 -7.94 -5.71
N ARG A 48 2.55 -6.90 -6.30
CA ARG A 48 3.98 -6.58 -6.27
C ARG A 48 4.23 -5.19 -5.73
N ALA A 49 5.36 -5.02 -5.06
CA ALA A 49 5.87 -3.71 -4.72
C ALA A 49 6.59 -3.11 -5.92
N MET A 50 6.42 -1.81 -6.13
CA MET A 50 7.10 -1.06 -7.18
C MET A 50 7.29 0.39 -6.75
N ALA A 51 8.33 1.05 -7.24
CA ALA A 51 8.47 2.49 -7.08
C ALA A 51 7.58 3.22 -8.11
N LEU A 52 7.25 4.47 -7.81
CA LEU A 52 6.51 5.30 -8.75
C LEU A 52 7.32 5.46 -10.05
N MET A 53 6.69 5.21 -11.18
CA MET A 53 7.28 5.31 -12.53
C MET A 53 8.46 4.35 -12.78
N ALA A 54 8.55 3.25 -12.07
CA ALA A 54 9.52 2.19 -12.31
C ALA A 54 8.83 0.83 -12.38
N ASP A 55 9.42 -0.10 -13.10
CA ASP A 55 8.99 -1.49 -13.10
C ASP A 55 9.25 -2.13 -11.74
N PRO A 56 8.45 -3.15 -11.36
CA PRO A 56 8.75 -3.93 -10.17
C PRO A 56 10.15 -4.54 -10.28
N PRO A 57 10.99 -4.43 -9.22
CA PRO A 57 12.30 -5.08 -9.22
C PRO A 57 12.17 -6.58 -9.50
N ALA A 58 13.00 -7.12 -10.38
CA ALA A 58 12.90 -8.50 -10.82
C ALA A 58 13.22 -9.52 -9.71
N ASP A 59 14.02 -9.12 -8.73
CA ASP A 59 14.44 -9.89 -7.57
C ASP A 59 13.42 -9.88 -6.42
N LEU A 60 12.42 -8.98 -6.48
CA LEU A 60 11.33 -8.96 -5.51
C LEU A 60 10.16 -9.85 -5.97
N GLY A 61 9.89 -10.87 -5.19
CA GLY A 61 8.73 -11.74 -5.38
C GLY A 61 7.39 -11.04 -5.14
N PRO A 62 6.27 -11.73 -5.37
CA PRO A 62 4.95 -11.20 -5.04
C PRO A 62 4.74 -11.11 -3.53
N LEU A 63 3.98 -10.12 -3.09
CA LEU A 63 3.51 -9.98 -1.70
C LEU A 63 2.41 -10.98 -1.33
N THR A 64 1.73 -11.54 -2.33
CA THR A 64 0.61 -12.47 -2.13
C THR A 64 0.97 -13.83 -2.68
N VAL A 65 0.99 -14.87 -1.82
CA VAL A 65 1.45 -16.24 -2.16
C VAL A 65 0.34 -17.30 -2.04
N ALA A 66 -0.81 -16.94 -1.46
CA ALA A 66 -1.94 -17.85 -1.31
C ALA A 66 -3.00 -17.70 -2.43
N GLY A 67 -2.67 -16.98 -3.51
CA GLY A 67 -3.56 -16.80 -4.65
C GLY A 67 -4.54 -15.62 -4.50
N PRO A 68 -5.63 -15.58 -5.29
CA PRO A 68 -6.62 -14.51 -5.23
C PRO A 68 -7.31 -14.43 -3.88
N GLY A 69 -7.54 -13.21 -3.38
CA GLY A 69 -8.23 -13.04 -2.11
C GLY A 69 -7.94 -11.73 -1.40
N SER A 70 -8.33 -11.70 -0.12
CA SER A 70 -8.05 -10.60 0.80
C SER A 70 -6.82 -10.92 1.64
N TYR A 71 -6.03 -9.90 1.90
CA TYR A 71 -4.79 -9.97 2.66
C TYR A 71 -4.71 -8.82 3.66
N ARG A 72 -3.95 -9.03 4.72
CA ARG A 72 -3.38 -7.94 5.53
C ARG A 72 -1.97 -7.66 5.06
N LEU A 73 -1.60 -6.40 5.09
CA LEU A 73 -0.26 -5.88 4.82
C LEU A 73 0.19 -5.06 6.01
N ARG A 74 1.23 -5.52 6.71
CA ARG A 74 1.92 -4.74 7.73
C ARG A 74 3.10 -4.05 7.09
N VAL A 75 3.14 -2.74 7.22
CA VAL A 75 4.18 -1.86 6.68
C VAL A 75 5.01 -1.37 7.86
N HIS A 76 6.29 -1.69 7.86
CA HIS A 76 7.25 -1.18 8.83
C HIS A 76 8.15 -0.17 8.12
N VAL A 77 8.40 0.95 8.77
CA VAL A 77 9.19 2.05 8.21
C VAL A 77 10.14 2.60 9.26
N ARG A 78 11.37 2.92 8.83
CA ARG A 78 12.31 3.72 9.62
C ARG A 78 13.20 4.57 8.73
N GLY A 79 13.70 5.66 9.28
CA GLY A 79 14.69 6.52 8.64
C GLY A 79 14.12 7.67 7.80
N ARG A 80 12.79 7.84 7.70
CA ARG A 80 12.19 8.93 6.91
C ARG A 80 12.56 10.34 7.39
N ASP A 81 12.88 10.48 8.68
CA ASP A 81 13.27 11.76 9.27
C ASP A 81 14.76 12.09 9.09
N ALA A 82 15.55 11.16 8.51
CA ALA A 82 17.00 11.34 8.44
C ALA A 82 17.42 12.44 7.45
N VAL A 83 16.78 12.49 6.28
CA VAL A 83 17.07 13.46 5.21
C VAL A 83 15.78 13.86 4.50
N PRO A 84 14.88 14.57 5.18
CA PRO A 84 13.57 14.91 4.63
C PRO A 84 13.73 15.79 3.39
N ASP A 85 12.96 15.45 2.34
CA ASP A 85 12.90 16.18 1.06
C ASP A 85 14.23 16.31 0.29
N GLU A 86 15.26 15.54 0.66
CA GLU A 86 16.53 15.52 -0.06
C GLU A 86 16.65 14.31 -1.00
N SER A 87 17.50 14.40 -2.00
CA SER A 87 17.89 13.27 -2.83
C SER A 87 19.18 12.65 -2.31
N VAL A 88 19.18 11.32 -2.22
CA VAL A 88 20.31 10.55 -1.65
C VAL A 88 20.87 9.55 -2.65
N SER A 89 22.16 9.26 -2.54
CA SER A 89 22.86 8.27 -3.38
C SER A 89 22.98 6.89 -2.73
N ALA A 90 22.71 6.81 -1.42
CA ALA A 90 22.72 5.55 -0.65
C ALA A 90 21.41 5.41 0.12
N PRO A 91 20.96 4.18 0.44
CA PRO A 91 19.75 3.96 1.24
C PRO A 91 19.89 4.55 2.64
N VAL A 92 18.90 5.37 3.03
CA VAL A 92 18.77 5.95 4.40
C VAL A 92 17.43 5.57 5.03
N GLU A 93 16.53 5.02 4.24
CA GLU A 93 15.22 4.56 4.67
C GLU A 93 15.10 3.06 4.46
N ASP A 94 14.57 2.37 5.46
CA ASP A 94 14.29 0.95 5.41
C ASP A 94 12.78 0.69 5.50
N TYR A 95 12.32 -0.24 4.69
CA TYR A 95 10.94 -0.71 4.63
C TYR A 95 10.90 -2.23 4.76
N LEU A 96 10.00 -2.75 5.59
CA LEU A 96 9.65 -4.15 5.62
C LEU A 96 8.15 -4.30 5.40
N LEU A 97 7.77 -4.99 4.36
CA LEU A 97 6.39 -5.32 4.03
C LEU A 97 6.12 -6.79 4.35
N VAL A 98 5.17 -7.03 5.24
CA VAL A 98 4.74 -8.38 5.62
C VAL A 98 3.29 -8.56 5.20
N ALA A 99 3.00 -9.52 4.30
CA ALA A 99 1.65 -9.78 3.84
C ALA A 99 1.22 -11.21 4.17
N TRP A 100 -0.05 -11.38 4.57
CA TRP A 100 -0.67 -12.68 4.85
C TRP A 100 -2.15 -12.68 4.46
N PRO A 101 -2.73 -13.86 4.12
CA PRO A 101 -4.17 -13.98 3.88
C PRO A 101 -4.95 -13.65 5.14
N ALA A 102 -5.90 -12.75 5.04
CA ALA A 102 -6.79 -12.40 6.15
C ALA A 102 -8.05 -11.69 5.62
N PRO A 103 -9.15 -11.71 6.37
CA PRO A 103 -10.33 -10.91 6.08
C PRO A 103 -10.00 -9.40 6.04
N HIS A 104 -10.88 -8.65 5.38
CA HIS A 104 -10.77 -7.18 5.37
C HIS A 104 -11.08 -6.64 6.78
N GLU A 105 -10.16 -5.83 7.30
CA GLU A 105 -10.30 -5.14 8.58
C GLU A 105 -9.89 -3.66 8.42
N PRO A 106 -10.36 -2.77 9.30
CA PRO A 106 -9.90 -1.39 9.35
C PRO A 106 -8.37 -1.28 9.52
N GLU A 107 -7.82 -0.13 9.17
CA GLU A 107 -6.43 0.20 9.44
C GLU A 107 -6.13 0.10 10.94
N ARG A 108 -4.95 -0.45 11.27
CA ARG A 108 -4.42 -0.51 12.64
C ARG A 108 -3.04 0.16 12.67
N ILE A 109 -2.89 1.17 13.51
CA ILE A 109 -1.62 1.81 13.77
C ILE A 109 -1.01 1.13 15.00
N LEU A 110 0.08 0.39 14.81
CA LEU A 110 0.79 -0.33 15.87
C LEU A 110 1.88 0.53 16.50
N ARG A 111 2.52 1.39 15.71
CA ARG A 111 3.53 2.34 16.15
C ARG A 111 3.53 3.56 15.23
N GLN A 112 3.77 4.75 15.81
CA GLN A 112 3.77 6.01 15.06
C GLN A 112 4.67 7.01 15.79
N THR A 113 5.94 7.08 15.39
CA THR A 113 6.93 7.98 16.01
C THR A 113 7.70 8.83 15.00
N ASP A 114 7.40 8.68 13.73
CA ASP A 114 8.03 9.32 12.58
C ASP A 114 7.39 10.70 12.36
N ALA A 115 8.19 11.76 12.35
CA ALA A 115 7.72 13.14 12.21
C ALA A 115 7.22 13.41 10.78
N HIS A 116 7.92 12.89 9.76
CA HIS A 116 7.53 13.02 8.36
C HIS A 116 6.14 12.36 8.12
N GLY A 117 5.94 11.15 8.61
CA GLY A 117 4.66 10.46 8.49
C GLY A 117 3.53 11.18 9.22
N ALA A 118 3.80 11.81 10.38
CA ALA A 118 2.82 12.62 11.09
C ALA A 118 2.42 13.86 10.26
N GLU A 119 3.38 14.51 9.60
CA GLU A 119 3.12 15.64 8.72
C GLU A 119 2.29 15.25 7.49
N VAL A 120 2.64 14.17 6.81
CA VAL A 120 1.88 13.65 5.65
C VAL A 120 0.43 13.40 6.03
N ARG A 121 0.17 12.71 7.13
CA ARG A 121 -1.19 12.45 7.62
C ARG A 121 -1.96 13.74 7.93
N ARG A 122 -1.27 14.73 8.50
CA ARG A 122 -1.87 16.04 8.79
C ARG A 122 -2.30 16.75 7.50
N VAL A 123 -1.44 16.74 6.49
CA VAL A 123 -1.73 17.34 5.18
C VAL A 123 -2.86 16.62 4.48
N GLU A 124 -2.84 15.29 4.45
CA GLU A 124 -3.90 14.48 3.83
C GLU A 124 -5.25 14.68 4.52
N ALA A 125 -5.29 14.76 5.84
CA ALA A 125 -6.51 15.03 6.59
C ALA A 125 -7.09 16.42 6.33
N ALA A 126 -6.24 17.40 5.96
CA ALA A 126 -6.67 18.76 5.62
C ALA A 126 -7.19 18.88 4.17
N VAL A 127 -6.91 17.90 3.30
CA VAL A 127 -7.43 17.88 1.93
C VAL A 127 -8.87 17.37 1.96
N PRO A 128 -9.87 18.15 1.52
CA PRO A 128 -11.24 17.69 1.43
C PRO A 128 -11.32 16.44 0.55
N SER A 129 -11.93 15.38 1.06
CA SER A 129 -12.20 14.20 0.23
C SER A 129 -12.98 14.63 -1.01
N PRO A 130 -12.59 14.20 -2.22
CA PRO A 130 -13.37 14.48 -3.41
C PRO A 130 -14.81 13.96 -3.21
N PRO A 131 -15.82 14.71 -3.67
CA PRO A 131 -17.20 14.30 -3.51
C PRO A 131 -17.38 12.90 -4.12
N THR A 132 -18.02 12.02 -3.36
CA THR A 132 -18.35 10.67 -3.87
C THR A 132 -19.14 10.83 -5.17
N PRO A 133 -18.69 10.24 -6.28
CA PRO A 133 -19.43 10.31 -7.52
C PRO A 133 -20.86 9.83 -7.28
N PRO A 134 -21.87 10.54 -7.78
CA PRO A 134 -23.25 10.08 -7.65
C PRO A 134 -23.38 8.67 -8.25
N PRO A 135 -24.20 7.80 -7.66
CA PRO A 135 -24.42 6.47 -8.21
C PRO A 135 -24.85 6.59 -9.67
N PRO A 136 -24.38 5.71 -10.56
CA PRO A 136 -24.75 5.75 -11.97
C PRO A 136 -26.27 5.73 -12.08
N ARG A 137 -26.84 6.66 -12.84
CA ARG A 137 -28.28 6.70 -13.04
C ARG A 137 -28.75 5.37 -13.63
N ALA A 138 -29.85 4.85 -13.14
CA ALA A 138 -30.41 3.56 -13.58
C ALA A 138 -30.51 3.44 -15.10
N ASP A 139 -30.76 4.58 -15.79
CA ASP A 139 -30.85 4.66 -17.26
C ASP A 139 -29.48 4.44 -17.93
N SER A 140 -28.38 4.92 -17.36
CA SER A 140 -27.03 4.70 -17.91
C SER A 140 -26.58 3.24 -17.80
N LEU A 141 -26.95 2.55 -16.73
CA LEU A 141 -26.69 1.10 -16.58
C LEU A 141 -27.52 0.27 -17.58
N ARG A 142 -28.76 0.66 -17.83
CA ARG A 142 -29.61 0.00 -18.83
C ARG A 142 -29.06 0.19 -20.25
N GLU A 143 -28.54 1.37 -20.54
CA GLU A 143 -27.98 1.69 -21.87
C GLU A 143 -26.64 0.97 -22.08
N GLN A 144 -25.76 0.89 -21.05
CA GLN A 144 -24.53 0.10 -21.09
C GLN A 144 -24.82 -1.40 -21.30
N ARG A 145 -25.84 -1.95 -20.62
CA ARG A 145 -26.26 -3.35 -20.83
C ARG A 145 -26.79 -3.56 -22.27
N ARG A 146 -27.58 -2.62 -22.82
CA ARG A 146 -28.05 -2.71 -24.21
C ARG A 146 -26.91 -2.66 -25.23
N ARG A 147 -25.87 -1.82 -25.00
CA ARG A 147 -24.70 -1.75 -25.87
C ARG A 147 -23.87 -3.05 -25.81
N ALA A 148 -23.64 -3.60 -24.61
CA ALA A 148 -22.93 -4.86 -24.46
C ALA A 148 -23.62 -6.05 -25.14
N LEU A 149 -24.97 -6.12 -25.06
CA LEU A 149 -25.75 -7.17 -25.72
C LEU A 149 -25.74 -7.05 -27.26
N ARG A 150 -25.60 -5.83 -27.83
CA ARG A 150 -25.49 -5.63 -29.28
C ARG A 150 -24.13 -5.99 -29.86
N GLN A 151 -23.11 -6.10 -29.04
CA GLN A 151 -21.74 -6.48 -29.47
C GLN A 151 -21.51 -7.99 -29.43
N LEU A 152 -22.43 -8.76 -28.86
CA LEU A 152 -22.35 -10.22 -28.71
C LEU A 152 -23.24 -10.98 -29.71
N GLY A 153 -23.97 -10.28 -30.59
CA GLY A 153 -24.77 -10.83 -31.69
C GLY A 153 -24.28 -10.43 -33.06
#